data_f5459ef33fd6ce98236faf7d0c42f7d1
#
_entry.id   f5459ef33fd6ce98236faf7d0c42f7d1
#
_cell.length_a   1.000
_cell.length_b   1.000
_cell.length_c   1.000
_cell.angle_alpha   90.00
_cell.angle_beta   90.00
_cell.angle_gamma   90.00
#
_symmetry.space_group_name_H-M   'P 1'
#
loop_
_entity.id
_entity.type
_entity.pdbx_description
1 polymer ?
#
loop_
_entity_poly.entity_id
_entity_poly.type
_entity_poly.pdbx_seq_one_letter_code
_entity_poly.pdbx_strand_id
1 'polypeptide(L)'
;MLSNKNYTRILNLLDKYLWEYKVSETGFNYTGIILDYHFESSILSIDYIDIEDFFEENGELELKECTTLIEQYETLNTEKRLRLLENILSILNLSTNNKEINQKLINRITNILKKDFVRVEKERDNKIIVRQDDIIGEGSYCNVFRINDVVLRKELKDQYKSDGKLIKRLKYEFENMKKLEECPQVLNVYEYDEASNSYTMEKGEMSLNDYLIRCNNSISLDEKIKIITDVIKGIVFAYEKSIIHRDLHLGNILKTGNDFVICDFGLSKDLSIERSMKSSYTEKNNHIFVDPYAMGDFTKLDHKSDIYSIGKIIEWLFTYKNNDENPFKAIVDRCITRDRKIRYDYASDVLKDIESIINDKDKEAERESTIDDIINCRFNVKVYNYIMSLVKSSSIGVFIVKHNLNNFGQVILNFEILQQRQILSAINSEFEKATGWNGWENYEIFANISYYIIKNSDDSNMKSIAMEILQVCANTRYYAARLLEEIESLRG
;
A
#
# COMPACT_ATOMS: atom_id res chain seq x y z
N MET A 1 4.72 20.15 12.11
CA MET A 1 4.19 20.81 13.32
C MET A 1 5.33 21.42 14.11
N LEU A 2 5.13 22.61 14.70
CA LEU A 2 6.12 23.22 15.59
C LEU A 2 6.47 22.26 16.74
N SER A 3 7.73 21.80 16.77
CA SER A 3 8.18 20.82 17.75
C SER A 3 8.30 21.43 19.14
N ASN A 4 7.98 20.66 20.18
CA ASN A 4 8.15 21.10 21.57
C ASN A 4 9.57 21.62 21.82
N LYS A 5 10.59 20.92 21.33
CA LYS A 5 12.00 21.29 21.48
C LYS A 5 12.32 22.69 20.91
N ASN A 6 11.85 23.01 19.72
CA ASN A 6 12.10 24.29 19.10
C ASN A 6 11.23 25.39 19.73
N TYR A 7 10.00 25.06 20.12
CA TYR A 7 9.13 25.98 20.84
C TYR A 7 9.73 26.38 22.22
N THR A 8 10.10 25.42 23.04
CA THR A 8 10.79 25.69 24.33
C THR A 8 12.08 26.50 24.15
N ARG A 9 12.83 26.23 23.07
CA ARG A 9 14.02 27.01 22.71
C ARG A 9 13.70 28.46 22.37
N ILE A 10 12.57 28.73 21.71
CA ILE A 10 12.11 30.08 21.40
C ILE A 10 11.70 30.81 22.70
N LEU A 11 10.91 30.15 23.56
CA LEU A 11 10.51 30.72 24.84
C LEU A 11 11.73 31.11 25.71
N ASN A 12 12.74 30.23 25.79
CA ASN A 12 14.00 30.53 26.49
C ASN A 12 14.75 31.73 25.90
N LEU A 13 14.73 31.90 24.57
CA LEU A 13 15.36 33.07 23.94
C LEU A 13 14.60 34.34 24.23
N LEU A 14 13.28 34.29 24.30
CA LEU A 14 12.43 35.40 24.64
C LEU A 14 12.60 35.76 26.11
N ASP A 15 12.57 34.81 27.02
CA ASP A 15 12.83 35.03 28.45
C ASP A 15 14.17 35.74 28.68
N LYS A 16 15.25 35.23 28.09
CA LYS A 16 16.57 35.82 28.18
C LYS A 16 16.60 37.27 27.68
N TYR A 17 15.96 37.54 26.52
CA TYR A 17 15.87 38.87 25.94
C TYR A 17 15.11 39.82 26.84
N LEU A 18 13.99 39.39 27.41
CA LEU A 18 13.14 40.19 28.29
C LEU A 18 13.87 40.55 29.59
N TRP A 19 14.64 39.61 30.15
CA TRP A 19 15.47 39.85 31.35
C TRP A 19 16.65 40.77 31.08
N GLU A 20 17.42 40.58 30.02
CA GLU A 20 18.63 41.34 29.74
C GLU A 20 18.37 42.81 29.38
N TYR A 21 17.23 43.12 28.75
CA TYR A 21 17.00 44.45 28.19
C TYR A 21 15.90 45.30 28.82
N LYS A 22 15.05 44.73 29.65
CA LYS A 22 13.96 45.51 30.29
C LYS A 22 14.09 45.72 31.80
N VAL A 23 14.80 44.89 32.50
CA VAL A 23 15.09 45.06 33.94
C VAL A 23 16.03 46.26 34.19
N SER A 24 16.83 46.65 33.17
CA SER A 24 17.80 47.76 33.33
C SER A 24 17.20 49.19 33.32
N GLU A 25 16.00 49.39 32.76
CA GLU A 25 15.46 50.75 32.57
C GLU A 25 14.37 51.16 33.56
N THR A 26 13.55 50.23 34.06
CA THR A 26 12.35 50.61 34.85
C THR A 26 12.15 49.86 36.18
N GLY A 27 12.89 48.82 36.47
CA GLY A 27 12.70 48.03 37.70
C GLY A 27 11.39 47.21 37.77
N PHE A 28 10.54 47.22 36.71
CA PHE A 28 9.27 46.52 36.66
C PHE A 28 9.18 45.64 35.44
N ASN A 29 8.66 44.42 35.60
CA ASN A 29 8.52 43.43 34.53
C ASN A 29 7.14 43.54 33.85
N TYR A 30 6.91 44.59 33.08
CA TYR A 30 5.66 44.83 32.34
C TYR A 30 5.40 43.84 31.20
N THR A 31 6.37 43.05 30.82
CA THR A 31 6.31 42.29 29.58
C THR A 31 5.43 41.03 29.67
N GLY A 32 5.37 40.38 30.82
CA GLY A 32 4.46 39.28 31.07
C GLY A 32 2.99 39.71 30.95
N ILE A 33 2.68 40.86 31.54
CA ILE A 33 1.33 41.45 31.56
C ILE A 33 0.90 41.84 30.13
N ILE A 34 1.77 42.48 29.34
CA ILE A 34 1.48 42.89 27.96
C ILE A 34 1.28 41.65 27.05
N LEU A 35 2.10 40.61 27.23
CA LEU A 35 1.95 39.39 26.46
C LEU A 35 0.67 38.62 26.81
N ASP A 36 0.32 38.54 28.08
CA ASP A 36 -0.93 37.92 28.54
C ASP A 36 -2.15 38.65 28.00
N TYR A 37 -2.16 39.98 28.11
CA TYR A 37 -3.27 40.79 27.60
C TYR A 37 -3.45 40.65 26.10
N HIS A 38 -2.40 40.79 25.31
CA HIS A 38 -2.48 40.63 23.85
C HIS A 38 -2.80 39.19 23.43
N PHE A 39 -2.36 38.20 24.19
CA PHE A 39 -2.67 36.82 23.96
C PHE A 39 -4.14 36.51 24.21
N GLU A 40 -4.69 36.94 25.36
CA GLU A 40 -6.10 36.74 25.67
C GLU A 40 -7.03 37.54 24.75
N SER A 41 -6.70 38.81 24.43
CA SER A 41 -7.49 39.59 23.47
C SER A 41 -7.50 38.99 22.06
N SER A 42 -6.37 38.44 21.60
CA SER A 42 -6.30 37.79 20.30
C SER A 42 -7.08 36.48 20.24
N ILE A 43 -7.22 35.75 21.34
CA ILE A 43 -8.06 34.55 21.45
C ILE A 43 -9.55 34.91 21.47
N LEU A 44 -9.91 36.03 22.13
CA LEU A 44 -11.30 36.45 22.34
C LEU A 44 -11.83 37.34 21.24
N SER A 45 -11.07 37.62 20.17
CA SER A 45 -11.48 38.51 19.05
C SER A 45 -11.87 39.93 19.50
N ILE A 46 -11.21 40.44 20.50
CA ILE A 46 -11.43 41.82 20.98
C ILE A 46 -10.56 42.77 20.17
N ASP A 47 -11.13 43.83 19.64
CA ASP A 47 -10.45 44.84 18.87
C ASP A 47 -9.32 45.54 19.66
N TYR A 48 -8.32 45.99 18.91
CA TYR A 48 -7.13 46.68 19.42
C TYR A 48 -7.51 47.81 20.40
N ILE A 49 -7.21 47.64 21.70
CA ILE A 49 -7.19 48.73 22.66
C ILE A 49 -5.73 49.21 22.77
N ASP A 50 -5.53 50.51 22.73
CA ASP A 50 -4.21 51.10 22.86
C ASP A 50 -3.60 50.76 24.25
N ILE A 51 -2.33 50.44 24.29
CA ILE A 51 -1.66 49.98 25.52
C ILE A 51 -1.71 51.09 26.62
N GLU A 52 -1.74 52.35 26.19
CA GLU A 52 -1.87 53.50 27.12
C GLU A 52 -3.25 53.55 27.77
N ASP A 53 -4.33 53.33 27.04
CA ASP A 53 -5.71 53.30 27.54
C ASP A 53 -5.94 52.18 28.55
N PHE A 54 -5.27 51.04 28.39
CA PHE A 54 -5.38 49.90 29.31
C PHE A 54 -4.84 50.20 30.71
N PHE A 55 -3.72 50.93 30.79
CA PHE A 55 -3.13 51.30 32.07
C PHE A 55 -3.88 52.44 32.81
N GLU A 56 -4.61 53.28 32.07
CA GLU A 56 -5.47 54.32 32.65
C GLU A 56 -6.77 53.74 33.23
N GLU A 57 -7.35 52.69 32.62
CA GLU A 57 -8.64 52.13 33.05
C GLU A 57 -8.52 51.10 34.20
N ASN A 58 -7.40 50.39 34.35
CA ASN A 58 -7.30 49.19 35.21
C ASN A 58 -6.41 49.39 36.47
N GLY A 59 -6.20 50.61 36.96
CA GLY A 59 -5.36 50.97 38.11
C GLY A 59 -4.99 49.81 39.04
N GLU A 60 -3.68 49.63 39.25
CA GLU A 60 -3.03 48.66 40.14
C GLU A 60 -3.46 47.19 39.96
N LEU A 61 -2.92 46.54 38.93
CA LEU A 61 -2.93 45.06 38.81
C LEU A 61 -1.99 44.46 39.88
N GLU A 62 -2.53 43.61 40.76
CA GLU A 62 -1.70 42.75 41.61
C GLU A 62 -0.75 41.93 40.72
N LEU A 63 0.56 42.21 40.83
CA LEU A 63 1.61 41.45 40.12
C LEU A 63 1.58 40.01 40.61
N LYS A 64 1.07 39.10 39.77
CA LYS A 64 1.36 37.67 39.94
C LYS A 64 2.87 37.46 39.88
N GLU A 65 3.40 36.67 40.83
CA GLU A 65 4.81 36.28 40.86
C GLU A 65 5.28 35.91 39.44
N CYS A 66 6.42 36.50 39.03
CA CYS A 66 6.98 36.34 37.69
C CYS A 66 7.30 34.88 37.40
N THR A 67 6.38 34.19 36.75
CA THR A 67 6.65 32.88 36.13
C THR A 67 7.37 33.10 34.79
N THR A 68 8.22 32.16 34.43
CA THR A 68 8.90 32.19 33.11
C THR A 68 7.87 31.96 31.99
N LEU A 69 8.16 32.47 30.79
CA LEU A 69 7.30 32.20 29.62
C LEU A 69 7.13 30.67 29.34
N ILE A 70 8.11 29.89 29.75
CA ILE A 70 8.01 28.43 29.64
C ILE A 70 6.92 27.91 30.58
N GLU A 71 6.91 28.30 31.83
CA GLU A 71 5.91 27.84 32.81
C GLU A 71 4.49 28.24 32.40
N GLN A 72 4.33 29.41 31.79
CA GLN A 72 3.03 29.91 31.36
C GLN A 72 2.55 29.26 30.06
N TYR A 73 3.42 29.04 29.07
CA TYR A 73 3.02 28.76 27.69
C TYR A 73 3.48 27.41 27.13
N GLU A 74 4.26 26.60 27.88
CA GLU A 74 4.78 25.32 27.38
C GLU A 74 3.67 24.35 27.00
N THR A 75 2.54 24.36 27.65
CA THR A 75 1.43 23.43 27.49
C THR A 75 0.46 23.79 26.35
N LEU A 76 0.66 24.92 25.67
CA LEU A 76 -0.22 25.36 24.59
C LEU A 76 -0.23 24.38 23.43
N ASN A 77 -1.39 24.21 22.78
CA ASN A 77 -1.49 23.49 21.52
C ASN A 77 -0.83 24.27 20.37
N THR A 78 -0.59 23.61 19.24
CA THR A 78 0.16 24.19 18.10
C THR A 78 -0.46 25.50 17.59
N GLU A 79 -1.79 25.58 17.45
CA GLU A 79 -2.47 26.77 16.96
C GLU A 79 -2.25 27.96 17.89
N LYS A 80 -2.44 27.77 19.19
CA LYS A 80 -2.20 28.79 20.20
C LYS A 80 -0.71 29.21 20.28
N ARG A 81 0.22 28.26 20.11
CA ARG A 81 1.66 28.58 20.02
C ARG A 81 1.98 29.49 18.84
N LEU A 82 1.41 29.22 17.65
CA LEU A 82 1.64 30.06 16.48
C LEU A 82 1.08 31.47 16.67
N ARG A 83 -0.13 31.60 17.21
CA ARG A 83 -0.73 32.91 17.54
C ARG A 83 0.07 33.67 18.55
N LEU A 84 0.56 33.05 19.63
CA LEU A 84 1.43 33.66 20.59
C LEU A 84 2.71 34.19 19.94
N LEU A 85 3.36 33.39 19.12
CA LEU A 85 4.58 33.81 18.42
C LEU A 85 4.31 34.93 17.41
N GLU A 86 3.17 34.88 16.69
CA GLU A 86 2.74 35.98 15.82
C GLU A 86 2.60 37.29 16.52
N ASN A 87 1.94 37.30 17.68
CA ASN A 87 1.77 38.50 18.52
C ASN A 87 3.11 39.02 19.03
N ILE A 88 3.95 38.15 19.61
CA ILE A 88 5.26 38.54 20.11
C ILE A 88 6.15 39.13 19.02
N LEU A 89 6.22 38.47 17.88
CA LEU A 89 7.05 38.93 16.77
C LEU A 89 6.51 40.22 16.12
N SER A 90 5.18 40.42 16.11
CA SER A 90 4.55 41.68 15.67
C SER A 90 4.91 42.83 16.64
N ILE A 91 4.80 42.64 17.93
CA ILE A 91 5.19 43.62 18.94
C ILE A 91 6.66 43.99 18.81
N LEU A 92 7.56 43.02 18.70
CA LEU A 92 9.00 43.25 18.50
C LEU A 92 9.29 44.00 17.20
N ASN A 93 8.55 43.73 16.12
CA ASN A 93 8.73 44.39 14.82
C ASN A 93 8.19 45.85 14.81
N LEU A 94 7.12 46.13 15.52
CA LEU A 94 6.51 47.45 15.62
C LEU A 94 7.23 48.34 16.62
N SER A 95 7.90 47.79 17.63
CA SER A 95 8.61 48.56 18.68
C SER A 95 9.71 49.45 18.06
N THR A 96 9.64 50.73 18.37
CA THR A 96 10.65 51.72 17.93
C THR A 96 11.91 51.67 18.81
N ASN A 97 11.82 51.18 20.04
CA ASN A 97 12.94 51.02 20.94
C ASN A 97 13.75 49.76 20.60
N ASN A 98 15.07 49.86 20.64
CA ASN A 98 16.00 48.75 20.40
C ASN A 98 15.83 48.01 19.06
N LYS A 99 15.44 48.73 18.01
CA LYS A 99 15.06 48.16 16.70
C LYS A 99 16.08 47.15 16.12
N GLU A 100 17.37 47.40 16.26
CA GLU A 100 18.42 46.50 15.77
C GLU A 100 18.48 45.20 16.55
N ILE A 101 18.28 45.26 17.85
CA ILE A 101 18.27 44.10 18.76
C ILE A 101 17.01 43.24 18.49
N ASN A 102 15.86 43.92 18.40
CA ASN A 102 14.59 43.26 18.08
C ASN A 102 14.69 42.50 16.72
N GLN A 103 15.29 43.15 15.71
CA GLN A 103 15.43 42.50 14.40
C GLN A 103 16.37 41.28 14.46
N LYS A 104 17.45 41.35 15.24
CA LYS A 104 18.34 40.19 15.47
C LYS A 104 17.59 39.04 16.15
N LEU A 105 16.73 39.33 17.12
CA LEU A 105 15.92 38.36 17.86
C LEU A 105 14.89 37.73 16.90
N ILE A 106 14.13 38.55 16.14
CA ILE A 106 13.18 38.09 15.13
C ILE A 106 13.87 37.14 14.17
N ASN A 107 15.04 37.51 13.63
CA ASN A 107 15.80 36.65 12.69
C ASN A 107 16.22 35.31 13.31
N ARG A 108 16.63 35.32 14.61
CA ARG A 108 16.98 34.08 15.34
C ARG A 108 15.77 33.18 15.52
N ILE A 109 14.63 33.74 15.94
CA ILE A 109 13.37 32.99 16.10
C ILE A 109 12.91 32.45 14.76
N THR A 110 12.91 33.26 13.70
CA THR A 110 12.55 32.83 12.32
C THR A 110 13.43 31.66 11.86
N ASN A 111 14.73 31.68 12.17
CA ASN A 111 15.62 30.57 11.81
C ASN A 111 15.34 29.29 12.61
N ILE A 112 14.81 29.39 13.82
CA ILE A 112 14.37 28.23 14.59
C ILE A 112 13.05 27.70 14.03
N LEU A 113 12.09 28.59 13.76
CA LEU A 113 10.77 28.28 13.19
C LEU A 113 10.88 27.61 11.84
N LYS A 114 11.81 28.07 10.97
CA LYS A 114 12.08 27.43 9.66
C LYS A 114 12.44 25.95 9.77
N LYS A 115 13.06 25.51 10.88
CA LYS A 115 13.39 24.09 11.09
C LYS A 115 12.16 23.20 11.28
N ASP A 116 11.07 23.79 11.73
CA ASP A 116 9.78 23.13 11.90
C ASP A 116 8.78 23.55 10.80
N PHE A 117 9.30 24.10 9.68
CA PHE A 117 8.51 24.55 8.53
C PHE A 117 7.42 25.57 8.90
N VAL A 118 7.76 26.47 9.82
CA VAL A 118 6.91 27.61 10.17
C VAL A 118 7.48 28.86 9.47
N ARG A 119 6.67 29.51 8.64
CA ARG A 119 7.01 30.75 7.95
C ARG A 119 6.65 31.95 8.80
N VAL A 120 7.51 32.95 8.72
CA VAL A 120 7.30 34.28 9.29
C VAL A 120 7.24 35.24 8.13
N GLU A 121 6.06 35.78 7.85
CA GLU A 121 5.79 36.70 6.75
C GLU A 121 5.50 38.10 7.31
N LYS A 122 5.87 39.14 6.58
CA LYS A 122 5.63 40.52 6.96
C LYS A 122 4.61 41.13 5.99
N GLU A 123 3.47 41.56 6.50
CA GLU A 123 2.43 42.23 5.72
C GLU A 123 2.75 43.72 5.48
N ARG A 124 1.94 44.37 4.64
CA ARG A 124 2.15 45.79 4.21
C ARG A 124 2.05 46.76 5.36
N ASP A 125 1.31 46.46 6.41
CA ASP A 125 1.13 47.23 7.64
C ASP A 125 2.19 46.95 8.73
N ASN A 126 3.26 46.23 8.36
CA ASN A 126 4.33 45.75 9.26
C ASN A 126 3.89 44.67 10.26
N LYS A 127 2.68 44.16 10.19
CA LYS A 127 2.24 43.03 10.99
C LYS A 127 3.02 41.76 10.57
N ILE A 128 3.43 40.96 11.52
CA ILE A 128 4.03 39.67 11.29
C ILE A 128 2.95 38.61 11.36
N ILE A 129 2.92 37.72 10.35
CA ILE A 129 2.10 36.52 10.35
C ILE A 129 3.01 35.32 10.49
N VAL A 130 2.61 34.40 11.38
CA VAL A 130 3.30 33.14 11.63
C VAL A 130 2.43 32.00 11.15
N ARG A 131 2.79 31.41 9.99
CA ARG A 131 2.04 30.31 9.40
C ARG A 131 2.85 29.02 9.44
N GLN A 132 2.20 27.97 9.89
CA GLN A 132 2.72 26.63 9.73
C GLN A 132 2.58 26.26 8.26
N ASP A 133 3.70 25.99 7.59
CA ASP A 133 3.63 25.28 6.31
C ASP A 133 3.20 23.86 6.59
N ASP A 134 2.13 23.43 5.98
CA ASP A 134 1.67 22.03 6.00
C ASP A 134 2.57 21.17 5.11
N ILE A 135 3.87 21.15 5.41
CA ILE A 135 4.82 20.26 4.73
C ILE A 135 4.60 18.85 5.25
N ILE A 136 4.19 17.97 4.36
CA ILE A 136 3.96 16.56 4.64
C ILE A 136 5.07 15.65 4.12
N GLY A 137 5.92 16.17 3.25
CA GLY A 137 7.05 15.44 2.69
C GLY A 137 8.19 16.36 2.29
N GLU A 138 9.42 15.89 2.48
CA GLU A 138 10.64 16.59 2.11
C GLU A 138 11.50 15.68 1.24
N GLY A 139 11.65 16.02 -0.02
CA GLY A 139 12.57 15.36 -0.96
C GLY A 139 13.92 16.09 -1.05
N SER A 140 14.82 15.60 -1.88
CA SER A 140 16.16 16.16 -2.06
C SER A 140 16.14 17.62 -2.54
N TYR A 141 15.25 17.98 -3.45
CA TYR A 141 15.14 19.31 -4.06
C TYR A 141 13.74 19.92 -3.99
N CYS A 142 12.72 19.18 -3.60
CA CYS A 142 11.34 19.64 -3.45
C CYS A 142 10.81 19.42 -2.05
N ASN A 143 9.81 20.22 -1.69
CA ASN A 143 8.92 20.01 -0.56
C ASN A 143 7.51 19.68 -1.08
N VAL A 144 6.78 18.89 -0.30
CA VAL A 144 5.37 18.56 -0.57
C VAL A 144 4.51 19.19 0.50
N PHE A 145 3.60 20.06 0.08
CA PHE A 145 2.71 20.83 0.96
C PHE A 145 1.29 20.28 0.85
N ARG A 146 0.56 20.28 1.96
CA ARG A 146 -0.88 20.03 1.96
C ARG A 146 -1.61 21.31 1.55
N ILE A 147 -2.46 21.23 0.51
CA ILE A 147 -3.40 22.29 0.15
C ILE A 147 -4.74 22.05 0.89
N ASN A 148 -5.22 20.81 0.81
CA ASN A 148 -6.42 20.35 1.50
C ASN A 148 -6.33 18.84 1.77
N ASP A 149 -7.45 18.21 2.16
CA ASP A 149 -7.47 16.79 2.54
C ASP A 149 -7.19 15.84 1.38
N VAL A 150 -7.33 16.27 0.13
CA VAL A 150 -7.21 15.43 -1.08
C VAL A 150 -6.17 15.92 -2.09
N VAL A 151 -5.64 17.14 -1.93
CA VAL A 151 -4.72 17.77 -2.87
C VAL A 151 -3.45 18.20 -2.17
N LEU A 152 -2.31 17.87 -2.79
CA LEU A 152 -0.98 18.29 -2.40
C LEU A 152 -0.37 19.19 -3.46
N ARG A 153 0.64 19.97 -3.07
CA ARG A 153 1.50 20.75 -3.96
C ARG A 153 2.95 20.36 -3.78
N LYS A 154 3.62 19.96 -4.84
CA LYS A 154 5.06 19.72 -4.89
C LYS A 154 5.74 20.96 -5.46
N GLU A 155 6.70 21.52 -4.72
CA GLU A 155 7.36 22.80 -5.03
C GLU A 155 8.86 22.68 -4.77
N LEU A 156 9.69 23.36 -5.58
CA LEU A 156 11.13 23.44 -5.32
C LEU A 156 11.43 24.14 -3.99
N LYS A 157 12.41 23.62 -3.26
CA LYS A 157 12.94 24.30 -2.07
C LYS A 157 13.47 25.68 -2.45
N ASP A 158 13.34 26.67 -1.58
CA ASP A 158 13.70 28.07 -1.86
C ASP A 158 15.13 28.23 -2.42
N GLN A 159 16.07 27.44 -1.90
CA GLN A 159 17.46 27.44 -2.38
C GLN A 159 17.65 26.97 -3.82
N TYR A 160 16.66 26.31 -4.41
CA TYR A 160 16.70 25.75 -5.77
C TYR A 160 15.74 26.45 -6.74
N LYS A 161 14.96 27.43 -6.30
CA LYS A 161 13.99 28.16 -7.14
C LYS A 161 14.62 28.94 -8.31
N SER A 162 15.93 29.21 -8.26
CA SER A 162 16.69 29.84 -9.33
C SER A 162 17.48 28.83 -10.19
N ASP A 163 17.48 27.54 -9.85
CA ASP A 163 18.19 26.50 -10.61
C ASP A 163 17.36 26.06 -11.83
N GLY A 164 17.70 26.60 -13.00
CA GLY A 164 17.01 26.29 -14.24
C GLY A 164 17.03 24.82 -14.65
N LYS A 165 17.96 23.99 -14.12
CA LYS A 165 17.97 22.54 -14.38
C LYS A 165 16.91 21.84 -13.53
N LEU A 166 16.80 22.22 -12.26
CA LEU A 166 15.82 21.63 -11.35
C LEU A 166 14.40 22.08 -11.70
N ILE A 167 14.21 23.33 -12.12
CA ILE A 167 12.93 23.83 -12.66
C ILE A 167 12.49 22.97 -13.84
N LYS A 168 13.37 22.77 -14.83
CA LYS A 168 13.06 21.93 -16.00
C LYS A 168 12.75 20.49 -15.61
N ARG A 169 13.45 19.95 -14.61
CA ARG A 169 13.23 18.60 -14.11
C ARG A 169 11.84 18.46 -13.48
N LEU A 170 11.45 19.41 -12.61
CA LEU A 170 10.13 19.39 -11.97
C LEU A 170 9.00 19.52 -13.00
N LYS A 171 9.17 20.43 -13.99
CA LYS A 171 8.20 20.57 -15.07
C LYS A 171 8.08 19.31 -15.92
N TYR A 172 9.20 18.69 -16.24
CA TYR A 172 9.26 17.44 -17.01
C TYR A 172 8.63 16.26 -16.26
N GLU A 173 8.84 16.18 -14.95
CA GLU A 173 8.15 15.21 -14.07
C GLU A 173 6.63 15.38 -14.18
N PHE A 174 6.13 16.61 -14.03
CA PHE A 174 4.72 16.91 -14.20
C PHE A 174 4.19 16.52 -15.58
N GLU A 175 4.89 16.90 -16.64
CA GLU A 175 4.50 16.60 -18.04
C GLU A 175 4.42 15.08 -18.29
N ASN A 176 5.35 14.29 -17.73
CA ASN A 176 5.34 12.85 -17.86
C ASN A 176 4.18 12.21 -17.07
N MET A 177 3.95 12.64 -15.83
CA MET A 177 2.81 12.16 -15.06
C MET A 177 1.48 12.54 -15.71
N LYS A 178 1.41 13.74 -16.33
CA LYS A 178 0.21 14.19 -17.05
C LYS A 178 -0.10 13.33 -18.29
N LYS A 179 0.92 12.84 -19.00
CA LYS A 179 0.74 11.86 -20.10
C LYS A 179 0.20 10.52 -19.64
N LEU A 180 0.35 10.21 -18.34
CA LEU A 180 -0.06 8.95 -17.73
C LEU A 180 -1.39 9.06 -16.95
N GLU A 181 -2.11 10.19 -17.03
CA GLU A 181 -3.33 10.45 -16.24
C GLU A 181 -4.49 9.47 -16.48
N GLU A 182 -4.47 8.75 -17.62
CA GLU A 182 -5.46 7.70 -17.90
C GLU A 182 -5.18 6.38 -17.17
N CYS A 183 -4.00 6.24 -16.54
CA CYS A 183 -3.59 5.03 -15.84
C CYS A 183 -4.02 5.06 -14.37
N PRO A 184 -4.93 4.17 -13.93
CA PRO A 184 -5.34 4.12 -12.53
C PRO A 184 -4.21 3.79 -11.55
N GLN A 185 -3.09 3.21 -12.03
CA GLN A 185 -1.93 2.86 -11.24
C GLN A 185 -0.84 3.94 -11.22
N VAL A 186 -1.15 5.15 -11.68
CA VAL A 186 -0.26 6.31 -11.59
C VAL A 186 -0.97 7.43 -10.83
N LEU A 187 -0.26 8.10 -9.93
CA LEU A 187 -0.81 9.20 -9.13
C LEU A 187 -1.22 10.37 -10.03
N ASN A 188 -2.43 10.89 -9.84
CA ASN A 188 -2.94 12.00 -10.63
C ASN A 188 -2.21 13.30 -10.33
N VAL A 189 -1.89 14.06 -11.38
CA VAL A 189 -1.42 15.44 -11.30
C VAL A 189 -2.41 16.37 -11.98
N TYR A 190 -2.58 17.58 -11.44
CA TYR A 190 -3.64 18.49 -11.89
C TYR A 190 -3.09 19.65 -12.71
N GLU A 191 -2.42 20.59 -12.07
CA GLU A 191 -1.98 21.85 -12.67
C GLU A 191 -0.52 22.16 -12.32
N TYR A 192 0.19 22.79 -13.26
CA TYR A 192 1.53 23.33 -13.06
C TYR A 192 1.47 24.85 -12.98
N ASP A 193 2.07 25.42 -11.94
CA ASP A 193 2.23 26.86 -11.77
C ASP A 193 3.64 27.29 -12.13
N GLU A 194 3.76 28.03 -13.25
CA GLU A 194 5.04 28.56 -13.74
C GLU A 194 5.63 29.63 -12.81
N ALA A 195 4.79 30.37 -12.07
CA ALA A 195 5.25 31.47 -11.24
C ALA A 195 5.96 30.96 -9.97
N SER A 196 5.43 29.90 -9.36
CA SER A 196 6.01 29.27 -8.17
C SER A 196 6.91 28.09 -8.48
N ASN A 197 6.97 27.63 -9.75
CA ASN A 197 7.61 26.38 -10.13
C ASN A 197 7.14 25.22 -9.25
N SER A 198 5.84 24.99 -9.26
CA SER A 198 5.19 23.95 -8.48
C SER A 198 4.08 23.28 -9.28
N TYR A 199 3.65 22.09 -8.84
CA TYR A 199 2.45 21.47 -9.38
C TYR A 199 1.59 20.88 -8.29
N THR A 200 0.30 20.73 -8.57
CA THR A 200 -0.67 20.09 -7.70
C THR A 200 -0.89 18.64 -8.09
N MET A 201 -1.11 17.80 -7.09
CA MET A 201 -1.28 16.34 -7.27
C MET A 201 -2.26 15.78 -6.23
N GLU A 202 -2.77 14.61 -6.54
CA GLU A 202 -3.57 13.81 -5.62
C GLU A 202 -2.77 13.45 -4.36
N LYS A 203 -3.47 13.37 -3.23
CA LYS A 203 -2.87 12.95 -1.97
C LYS A 203 -2.96 11.44 -1.83
N GLY A 204 -1.82 10.76 -1.87
CA GLY A 204 -1.70 9.38 -1.39
C GLY A 204 -1.83 9.32 0.14
N GLU A 205 -2.34 8.21 0.66
CA GLU A 205 -2.47 8.01 2.11
C GLU A 205 -1.11 7.86 2.78
N MET A 206 -0.25 7.03 2.21
CA MET A 206 1.12 6.78 2.69
C MET A 206 1.96 6.05 1.63
N SER A 207 3.28 6.06 1.78
CA SER A 207 4.16 5.26 0.93
C SER A 207 4.02 3.76 1.22
N LEU A 208 4.33 2.91 0.24
CA LEU A 208 4.39 1.45 0.44
C LEU A 208 5.39 1.08 1.54
N ASN A 209 6.50 1.82 1.65
CA ASN A 209 7.45 1.62 2.75
C ASN A 209 6.81 1.83 4.12
N ASP A 210 6.07 2.93 4.31
CA ASP A 210 5.40 3.24 5.58
C ASP A 210 4.24 2.27 5.84
N TYR A 211 3.55 1.86 4.79
CA TYR A 211 2.49 0.87 4.87
C TYR A 211 3.02 -0.47 5.39
N LEU A 212 4.10 -0.98 4.81
CA LEU A 212 4.75 -2.22 5.25
C LEU A 212 5.24 -2.14 6.72
N ILE A 213 5.78 -0.99 7.12
CA ILE A 213 6.20 -0.77 8.52
C ILE A 213 4.98 -0.79 9.46
N ARG A 214 3.88 -0.12 9.11
CA ARG A 214 2.67 -0.03 9.95
C ARG A 214 1.97 -1.37 10.11
N CYS A 215 1.87 -2.14 9.04
CA CYS A 215 1.24 -3.47 9.06
C CYS A 215 2.12 -4.53 9.75
N ASN A 216 3.29 -4.17 10.25
CA ASN A 216 4.28 -5.07 10.85
C ASN A 216 4.49 -6.36 10.00
N ASN A 217 4.37 -6.20 8.66
CA ASN A 217 4.42 -7.23 7.61
C ASN A 217 3.31 -8.31 7.68
N SER A 218 2.23 -8.04 8.36
CA SER A 218 1.04 -8.90 8.37
C SER A 218 0.16 -8.67 7.12
N ILE A 219 0.77 -8.72 5.93
CA ILE A 219 0.08 -8.51 4.64
C ILE A 219 -0.27 -9.86 4.04
N SER A 220 -1.55 -10.04 3.66
CA SER A 220 -2.03 -11.27 3.02
C SER A 220 -1.35 -11.50 1.65
N LEU A 221 -1.37 -12.76 1.19
CA LEU A 221 -0.86 -13.09 -0.15
C LEU A 221 -1.60 -12.31 -1.24
N ASP A 222 -2.93 -12.20 -1.13
CA ASP A 222 -3.76 -11.49 -2.10
C ASP A 222 -3.40 -10.00 -2.17
N GLU A 223 -3.10 -9.39 -1.03
CA GLU A 223 -2.66 -8.00 -0.98
C GLU A 223 -1.25 -7.81 -1.56
N LYS A 224 -0.33 -8.75 -1.31
CA LYS A 224 0.99 -8.76 -1.97
C LYS A 224 0.84 -8.87 -3.49
N ILE A 225 -0.03 -9.76 -3.96
CA ILE A 225 -0.35 -9.93 -5.38
C ILE A 225 -0.92 -8.63 -5.96
N LYS A 226 -1.85 -7.98 -5.26
CA LYS A 226 -2.41 -6.70 -5.69
C LYS A 226 -1.35 -5.61 -5.82
N ILE A 227 -0.50 -5.44 -4.81
CA ILE A 227 0.63 -4.49 -4.87
C ILE A 227 1.49 -4.75 -6.10
N ILE A 228 1.89 -6.00 -6.31
CA ILE A 228 2.74 -6.41 -7.42
C ILE A 228 2.08 -6.11 -8.76
N THR A 229 0.82 -6.49 -8.93
CA THR A 229 0.08 -6.30 -10.18
C THR A 229 -0.20 -4.84 -10.48
N ASP A 230 -0.54 -4.03 -9.48
CA ASP A 230 -0.76 -2.59 -9.65
C ASP A 230 0.54 -1.90 -10.10
N VAL A 231 1.66 -2.17 -9.42
CA VAL A 231 2.97 -1.61 -9.79
C VAL A 231 3.37 -1.99 -11.22
N ILE A 232 3.25 -3.28 -11.58
CA ILE A 232 3.64 -3.72 -12.92
C ILE A 232 2.72 -3.09 -13.99
N LYS A 233 1.41 -3.01 -13.76
CA LYS A 233 0.46 -2.37 -14.68
C LYS A 233 0.80 -0.90 -14.92
N GLY A 234 1.14 -0.16 -13.86
CA GLY A 234 1.58 1.23 -13.98
C GLY A 234 2.84 1.38 -14.84
N ILE A 235 3.84 0.50 -14.66
CA ILE A 235 5.07 0.50 -15.47
C ILE A 235 4.80 0.07 -16.93
N VAL A 236 3.94 -0.92 -17.16
CA VAL A 236 3.54 -1.33 -18.52
C VAL A 236 2.91 -0.15 -19.25
N PHE A 237 1.95 0.54 -18.61
CA PHE A 237 1.30 1.70 -19.21
C PHE A 237 2.29 2.85 -19.49
N ALA A 238 3.19 3.14 -18.53
CA ALA A 238 4.22 4.15 -18.73
C ALA A 238 5.10 3.82 -19.94
N TYR A 239 5.46 2.55 -20.11
CA TYR A 239 6.29 2.13 -21.23
C TYR A 239 5.55 2.19 -22.59
N GLU A 240 4.23 1.93 -22.64
CA GLU A 240 3.40 2.15 -23.82
C GLU A 240 3.39 3.61 -24.26
N LYS A 241 3.50 4.56 -23.32
CA LYS A 241 3.68 5.98 -23.58
C LYS A 241 5.15 6.37 -23.78
N SER A 242 6.06 5.38 -23.91
CA SER A 242 7.51 5.58 -24.09
C SER A 242 8.20 6.25 -22.89
N ILE A 243 7.64 6.11 -21.68
CA ILE A 243 8.20 6.67 -20.44
C ILE A 243 8.80 5.55 -19.60
N ILE A 244 10.07 5.72 -19.19
CA ILE A 244 10.80 4.81 -18.29
C ILE A 244 10.92 5.50 -16.94
N HIS A 245 10.60 4.81 -15.83
CA HIS A 245 10.57 5.42 -14.49
C HIS A 245 11.96 5.72 -13.94
N ARG A 246 12.88 4.75 -13.95
CA ARG A 246 14.29 4.84 -13.53
C ARG A 246 14.55 4.97 -12.01
N ASP A 247 13.55 5.21 -11.22
CA ASP A 247 13.65 5.40 -9.76
C ASP A 247 12.53 4.68 -9.02
N LEU A 248 12.22 3.46 -9.45
CA LEU A 248 11.13 2.67 -8.86
C LEU A 248 11.60 2.03 -7.54
N HIS A 249 10.98 2.44 -6.43
CA HIS A 249 11.24 1.91 -5.09
C HIS A 249 10.01 2.09 -4.19
N LEU A 250 10.03 1.51 -2.97
CA LEU A 250 8.89 1.50 -2.06
C LEU A 250 8.38 2.90 -1.66
N GLY A 251 9.26 3.92 -1.67
CA GLY A 251 8.89 5.30 -1.36
C GLY A 251 8.10 5.99 -2.49
N ASN A 252 8.26 5.52 -3.75
CA ASN A 252 7.60 6.06 -4.94
C ASN A 252 6.34 5.27 -5.33
N ILE A 253 5.87 4.39 -4.44
CA ILE A 253 4.60 3.69 -4.55
C ILE A 253 3.74 4.15 -3.38
N LEU A 254 2.56 4.69 -3.66
CA LEU A 254 1.65 5.22 -2.66
C LEU A 254 0.38 4.36 -2.59
N LYS A 255 -0.12 4.17 -1.37
CA LYS A 255 -1.44 3.60 -1.14
C LYS A 255 -2.51 4.68 -1.32
N THR A 256 -3.56 4.38 -2.10
CA THR A 256 -4.73 5.23 -2.32
C THR A 256 -5.98 4.36 -2.24
N GLY A 257 -6.74 4.45 -1.14
CA GLY A 257 -7.87 3.54 -0.90
C GLY A 257 -7.43 2.07 -0.88
N ASN A 258 -7.94 1.30 -1.81
CA ASN A 258 -7.57 -0.11 -1.98
C ASN A 258 -6.46 -0.34 -3.03
N ASP A 259 -5.99 0.70 -3.70
CA ASP A 259 -5.05 0.59 -4.82
C ASP A 259 -3.66 1.09 -4.45
N PHE A 260 -2.67 0.69 -5.25
CA PHE A 260 -1.29 1.17 -5.14
C PHE A 260 -0.90 1.86 -6.43
N VAL A 261 -0.45 3.11 -6.31
CA VAL A 261 -0.13 3.97 -7.44
C VAL A 261 1.33 4.39 -7.43
N ILE A 262 1.91 4.51 -8.62
CA ILE A 262 3.29 4.98 -8.80
C ILE A 262 3.29 6.50 -8.87
N CYS A 263 4.28 7.13 -8.24
CA CYS A 263 4.52 8.56 -8.28
C CYS A 263 5.99 8.88 -8.53
N ASP A 264 6.32 10.15 -8.68
CA ASP A 264 7.69 10.67 -8.82
C ASP A 264 8.45 10.17 -10.07
N PHE A 265 8.00 10.64 -11.23
CA PHE A 265 8.69 10.43 -12.50
C PHE A 265 9.83 11.45 -12.76
N GLY A 266 10.41 12.02 -11.70
CA GLY A 266 11.43 13.07 -11.78
C GLY A 266 12.78 12.63 -12.36
N LEU A 267 13.08 11.32 -12.33
CA LEU A 267 14.22 10.71 -13.01
C LEU A 267 13.82 10.01 -14.32
N SER A 268 12.55 10.04 -14.66
CA SER A 268 12.03 9.34 -15.83
C SER A 268 12.68 9.81 -17.11
N LYS A 269 12.74 8.92 -18.10
CA LYS A 269 13.19 9.19 -19.46
C LYS A 269 12.01 8.96 -20.40
N ASP A 270 11.62 10.02 -21.08
CA ASP A 270 10.72 9.92 -22.22
C ASP A 270 11.58 9.62 -23.46
N LEU A 271 11.38 8.45 -24.03
CA LEU A 271 12.11 7.96 -25.21
C LEU A 271 11.75 8.73 -26.49
N SER A 272 10.64 9.47 -26.48
CA SER A 272 10.21 10.32 -27.58
C SER A 272 10.98 11.64 -27.66
N ILE A 273 11.71 11.99 -26.59
CA ILE A 273 12.44 13.26 -26.46
C ILE A 273 13.93 12.99 -26.19
N GLU A 274 14.82 13.42 -27.06
CA GLU A 274 16.28 13.32 -26.89
C GLU A 274 16.80 14.27 -25.79
N ARG A 275 16.46 14.02 -24.53
CA ARG A 275 16.97 14.78 -23.38
C ARG A 275 17.38 13.85 -22.26
N SER A 276 18.67 13.68 -22.05
CA SER A 276 19.20 12.98 -20.88
C SER A 276 19.73 13.99 -19.86
N MET A 277 19.11 14.07 -18.68
CA MET A 277 19.72 14.78 -17.55
C MET A 277 20.58 13.81 -16.73
N LYS A 278 21.84 14.22 -16.46
CA LYS A 278 22.70 13.50 -15.52
C LYS A 278 22.19 13.81 -14.11
N SER A 279 21.82 12.80 -13.35
CA SER A 279 21.47 12.91 -11.94
C SER A 279 22.50 12.22 -11.07
N SER A 280 22.94 12.89 -10.01
CA SER A 280 23.72 12.29 -8.92
C SER A 280 22.74 11.87 -7.82
N TYR A 281 22.69 10.60 -7.51
CA TYR A 281 21.82 10.04 -6.48
C TYR A 281 22.50 10.10 -5.12
N THR A 282 21.80 10.59 -4.10
CA THR A 282 22.35 10.79 -2.75
C THR A 282 21.57 10.13 -1.60
N GLU A 283 20.47 9.42 -1.86
CA GLU A 283 19.71 8.77 -0.78
C GLU A 283 20.21 7.36 -0.47
N LYS A 284 20.69 7.17 0.76
CA LYS A 284 21.39 5.97 1.21
C LYS A 284 20.56 4.69 1.30
N ASN A 285 19.24 4.75 1.32
CA ASN A 285 18.38 3.60 1.65
C ASN A 285 17.77 2.89 0.43
N ASN A 286 17.84 3.46 -0.77
CA ASN A 286 17.16 2.90 -1.97
C ASN A 286 18.10 2.15 -2.93
N HIS A 287 19.37 2.00 -2.58
CA HIS A 287 20.37 1.34 -3.45
C HIS A 287 20.04 -0.10 -3.85
N ILE A 288 19.27 -0.80 -3.02
CA ILE A 288 18.89 -2.20 -3.28
C ILE A 288 17.93 -2.35 -4.46
N PHE A 289 17.15 -1.28 -4.79
CA PHE A 289 16.20 -1.27 -5.90
C PHE A 289 16.84 -0.79 -7.21
N VAL A 290 18.04 -0.21 -7.15
CA VAL A 290 18.76 0.31 -8.32
C VAL A 290 19.49 -0.82 -9.05
N ASP A 291 19.32 -0.91 -10.37
CA ASP A 291 20.03 -1.89 -11.21
C ASP A 291 21.55 -1.70 -11.08
N PRO A 292 22.30 -2.73 -10.63
CA PRO A 292 23.75 -2.67 -10.50
C PRO A 292 24.49 -2.28 -11.78
N TYR A 293 23.88 -2.51 -12.95
CA TYR A 293 24.42 -2.11 -14.25
C TYR A 293 24.59 -0.60 -14.38
N ALA A 294 23.75 0.17 -13.72
CA ALA A 294 23.76 1.64 -13.77
C ALA A 294 24.48 2.29 -12.58
N MET A 295 25.07 1.50 -11.67
CA MET A 295 25.84 2.04 -10.55
C MET A 295 26.99 2.92 -11.05
N GLY A 296 26.97 4.20 -10.63
CA GLY A 296 27.93 5.23 -11.05
C GLY A 296 27.58 5.97 -12.33
N ASP A 297 26.61 5.54 -13.11
CA ASP A 297 26.14 6.24 -14.31
C ASP A 297 24.64 5.99 -14.58
N PHE A 298 23.79 6.82 -14.01
CA PHE A 298 22.32 6.72 -14.13
C PHE A 298 21.79 7.00 -15.55
N THR A 299 22.63 7.48 -16.47
CA THR A 299 22.25 7.62 -17.88
C THR A 299 22.02 6.27 -18.56
N LYS A 300 22.56 5.19 -17.97
CA LYS A 300 22.41 3.79 -18.43
C LYS A 300 21.11 3.12 -17.99
N LEU A 301 20.34 3.76 -17.09
CA LEU A 301 19.04 3.26 -16.70
C LEU A 301 18.08 3.23 -17.89
N ASP A 302 17.45 2.09 -18.12
CA ASP A 302 16.48 1.83 -19.17
C ASP A 302 15.30 0.99 -18.65
N HIS A 303 14.43 0.51 -19.52
CA HIS A 303 13.28 -0.33 -19.16
C HIS A 303 13.67 -1.63 -18.43
N LYS A 304 14.82 -2.23 -18.73
CA LYS A 304 15.32 -3.41 -18.00
C LYS A 304 15.75 -3.07 -16.57
N SER A 305 16.05 -1.82 -16.31
CA SER A 305 16.35 -1.34 -14.96
C SER A 305 15.08 -1.24 -14.11
N ASP A 306 13.95 -0.80 -14.67
CA ASP A 306 12.66 -0.84 -13.97
C ASP A 306 12.23 -2.28 -13.68
N ILE A 307 12.50 -3.23 -14.59
CA ILE A 307 12.26 -4.66 -14.36
C ILE A 307 13.08 -5.19 -13.18
N TYR A 308 14.35 -4.77 -13.07
CA TYR A 308 15.17 -5.10 -11.89
C TYR A 308 14.53 -4.58 -10.61
N SER A 309 14.08 -3.33 -10.60
CA SER A 309 13.40 -2.71 -9.46
C SER A 309 12.11 -3.45 -9.10
N ILE A 310 11.30 -3.86 -10.08
CA ILE A 310 10.12 -4.71 -9.89
C ILE A 310 10.51 -6.01 -9.18
N GLY A 311 11.52 -6.72 -9.68
CA GLY A 311 12.01 -7.94 -9.05
C GLY A 311 12.42 -7.74 -7.58
N LYS A 312 13.10 -6.62 -7.27
CA LYS A 312 13.50 -6.27 -5.90
C LYS A 312 12.32 -5.90 -5.01
N ILE A 313 11.28 -5.27 -5.55
CA ILE A 313 10.04 -4.98 -4.81
C ILE A 313 9.32 -6.30 -4.47
N ILE A 314 9.19 -7.22 -5.44
CA ILE A 314 8.58 -8.54 -5.19
C ILE A 314 9.39 -9.30 -4.14
N GLU A 315 10.72 -9.36 -4.28
CA GLU A 315 11.59 -10.00 -3.29
C GLU A 315 11.37 -9.41 -1.90
N TRP A 316 11.33 -8.08 -1.76
CA TRP A 316 11.13 -7.39 -0.50
C TRP A 316 9.80 -7.75 0.16
N LEU A 317 8.71 -7.82 -0.59
CA LEU A 317 7.37 -8.16 -0.08
C LEU A 317 7.30 -9.54 0.57
N PHE A 318 8.17 -10.48 0.19
CA PHE A 318 8.19 -11.84 0.73
C PHE A 318 9.32 -12.10 1.73
N THR A 319 10.42 -11.35 1.67
CA THR A 319 11.60 -11.62 2.52
C THR A 319 11.75 -10.66 3.69
N TYR A 320 11.16 -9.46 3.62
CA TYR A 320 11.34 -8.46 4.68
C TYR A 320 10.57 -8.86 5.94
N LYS A 321 11.29 -9.20 7.02
CA LYS A 321 10.83 -9.65 8.34
C LYS A 321 10.02 -10.94 8.40
N ASN A 322 9.51 -11.47 7.30
CA ASN A 322 8.84 -12.75 7.21
C ASN A 322 9.55 -13.58 6.15
N ASN A 323 9.96 -14.81 6.48
CA ASN A 323 10.41 -15.77 5.48
C ASN A 323 9.20 -16.48 4.86
N ASP A 324 8.31 -15.72 4.24
CA ASP A 324 7.18 -16.29 3.52
C ASP A 324 7.69 -17.00 2.26
N GLU A 325 7.09 -18.12 1.94
CA GLU A 325 7.33 -18.79 0.67
C GLU A 325 6.94 -17.86 -0.49
N ASN A 326 7.89 -17.55 -1.36
CA ASN A 326 7.66 -16.67 -2.49
C ASN A 326 7.25 -17.49 -3.72
N PRO A 327 5.96 -17.51 -4.12
CA PRO A 327 5.50 -18.25 -5.28
C PRO A 327 6.08 -17.72 -6.60
N PHE A 328 6.60 -16.49 -6.60
CA PHE A 328 7.16 -15.82 -7.77
C PHE A 328 8.70 -15.88 -7.80
N LYS A 329 9.32 -16.76 -7.01
CA LYS A 329 10.80 -16.82 -6.87
C LYS A 329 11.51 -16.91 -8.22
N ALA A 330 11.06 -17.76 -9.12
CA ALA A 330 11.67 -17.92 -10.45
C ALA A 330 11.57 -16.64 -11.30
N ILE A 331 10.45 -15.91 -11.18
CA ILE A 331 10.24 -14.62 -11.86
C ILE A 331 11.19 -13.58 -11.27
N VAL A 332 11.28 -13.52 -9.94
CA VAL A 332 12.21 -12.61 -9.24
C VAL A 332 13.64 -12.86 -9.69
N ASP A 333 14.12 -14.11 -9.67
CA ASP A 333 15.48 -14.45 -10.05
C ASP A 333 15.79 -14.01 -11.49
N ARG A 334 14.83 -14.13 -12.39
CA ARG A 334 14.95 -13.64 -13.77
C ARG A 334 14.95 -12.13 -13.87
N CYS A 335 14.16 -11.42 -13.05
CA CYS A 335 14.14 -9.94 -13.02
C CYS A 335 15.45 -9.37 -12.51
N ILE A 336 16.04 -9.93 -11.43
CA ILE A 336 17.21 -9.37 -10.74
C ILE A 336 18.55 -9.93 -11.24
N THR A 337 18.55 -10.84 -12.24
CA THR A 337 19.78 -11.41 -12.78
C THR A 337 20.74 -10.33 -13.28
N ARG A 338 22.04 -10.52 -13.06
CA ARG A 338 23.09 -9.61 -13.55
C ARG A 338 23.23 -9.69 -15.07
N ASP A 339 22.98 -10.86 -15.67
CA ASP A 339 22.96 -11.00 -17.12
C ASP A 339 21.66 -10.45 -17.70
N ARG A 340 21.75 -9.23 -18.20
CA ARG A 340 20.60 -8.51 -18.79
C ARG A 340 20.01 -9.18 -20.03
N LYS A 341 20.72 -10.12 -20.67
CA LYS A 341 20.19 -10.87 -21.81
C LYS A 341 19.15 -11.92 -21.37
N ILE A 342 19.29 -12.45 -20.15
CA ILE A 342 18.37 -13.42 -19.57
C ILE A 342 17.15 -12.72 -18.94
N ARG A 343 17.33 -11.46 -18.49
CA ARG A 343 16.26 -10.67 -17.89
C ARG A 343 15.08 -10.51 -18.88
N TYR A 344 13.88 -10.33 -18.37
CA TYR A 344 12.73 -9.98 -19.20
C TYR A 344 13.01 -8.77 -20.08
N ASP A 345 12.44 -8.76 -21.28
CA ASP A 345 12.55 -7.60 -22.16
C ASP A 345 11.48 -6.55 -21.86
N TYR A 346 10.28 -6.98 -21.43
CA TYR A 346 9.16 -6.09 -21.13
C TYR A 346 8.51 -6.43 -19.79
N ALA A 347 8.03 -5.40 -19.08
CA ALA A 347 7.27 -5.58 -17.84
C ALA A 347 5.95 -6.32 -18.06
N SER A 348 5.36 -6.24 -19.28
CA SER A 348 4.19 -7.01 -19.68
C SER A 348 4.42 -8.52 -19.66
N ASP A 349 5.65 -8.99 -19.92
CA ASP A 349 5.97 -10.41 -19.86
C ASP A 349 6.08 -10.88 -18.41
N VAL A 350 6.61 -10.02 -17.51
CA VAL A 350 6.59 -10.27 -16.07
C VAL A 350 5.16 -10.40 -15.56
N LEU A 351 4.26 -9.52 -15.99
CA LEU A 351 2.84 -9.56 -15.61
C LEU A 351 2.17 -10.85 -16.06
N LYS A 352 2.37 -11.27 -17.29
CA LYS A 352 1.81 -12.53 -17.85
C LYS A 352 2.25 -13.76 -17.05
N ASP A 353 3.54 -13.85 -16.71
CA ASP A 353 4.07 -14.98 -15.95
C ASP A 353 3.47 -14.99 -14.51
N ILE A 354 3.30 -13.82 -13.88
CA ILE A 354 2.64 -13.69 -12.57
C ILE A 354 1.16 -14.11 -12.68
N GLU A 355 0.42 -13.60 -13.65
CA GLU A 355 -0.99 -13.94 -13.86
C GLU A 355 -1.18 -15.43 -14.16
N SER A 356 -0.24 -16.07 -14.86
CA SER A 356 -0.27 -17.52 -15.10
C SER A 356 -0.17 -18.30 -13.78
N ILE A 357 0.76 -17.93 -12.89
CA ILE A 357 0.91 -18.60 -11.59
C ILE A 357 -0.33 -18.41 -10.71
N ILE A 358 -0.92 -17.20 -10.71
CA ILE A 358 -2.14 -16.90 -9.96
C ILE A 358 -3.30 -17.76 -10.47
N ASN A 359 -3.53 -17.76 -11.79
CA ASN A 359 -4.60 -18.53 -12.43
C ASN A 359 -4.46 -20.04 -12.21
N ASP A 360 -3.25 -20.58 -12.19
CA ASP A 360 -3.01 -21.99 -11.93
C ASP A 360 -3.27 -22.36 -10.47
N LYS A 361 -2.91 -21.49 -9.51
CA LYS A 361 -3.27 -21.66 -8.09
C LYS A 361 -4.78 -21.57 -7.86
N ASP A 362 -5.45 -20.63 -8.51
CA ASP A 362 -6.91 -20.48 -8.39
C ASP A 362 -7.63 -21.71 -8.93
N LYS A 363 -7.18 -22.27 -10.05
CA LYS A 363 -7.72 -23.53 -10.62
C LYS A 363 -7.50 -24.73 -9.70
N GLU A 364 -6.30 -24.84 -9.09
CA GLU A 364 -6.01 -25.92 -8.16
C GLU A 364 -6.84 -25.78 -6.87
N ALA A 365 -6.97 -24.58 -6.30
CA ALA A 365 -7.82 -24.32 -5.15
C ALA A 365 -9.31 -24.60 -5.46
N GLU A 366 -9.78 -24.23 -6.65
CA GLU A 366 -11.15 -24.57 -7.10
C GLU A 366 -11.35 -26.07 -7.23
N ARG A 367 -10.34 -26.77 -7.77
CA ARG A 367 -10.35 -28.23 -7.91
C ARG A 367 -10.39 -28.91 -6.52
N GLU A 368 -9.55 -28.49 -5.56
CA GLU A 368 -9.54 -29.01 -4.22
C GLU A 368 -10.87 -28.78 -3.51
N SER A 369 -11.43 -27.57 -3.62
CA SER A 369 -12.75 -27.24 -3.08
C SER A 369 -13.86 -28.12 -3.68
N THR A 370 -13.80 -28.40 -5.00
CA THR A 370 -14.76 -29.27 -5.67
C THR A 370 -14.64 -30.72 -5.21
N ILE A 371 -13.41 -31.20 -4.98
CA ILE A 371 -13.16 -32.53 -4.43
C ILE A 371 -13.71 -32.65 -3.00
N ASP A 372 -13.51 -31.62 -2.16
CA ASP A 372 -14.08 -31.57 -0.81
C ASP A 372 -15.61 -31.62 -0.83
N ASP A 373 -16.26 -30.91 -1.77
CA ASP A 373 -17.70 -30.99 -1.98
C ASP A 373 -18.14 -32.42 -2.33
N ILE A 374 -17.40 -33.13 -3.18
CA ILE A 374 -17.70 -34.53 -3.54
C ILE A 374 -17.54 -35.44 -2.32
N ILE A 375 -16.47 -35.31 -1.56
CA ILE A 375 -16.20 -36.10 -0.35
C ILE A 375 -17.35 -35.94 0.66
N ASN A 376 -17.84 -34.71 0.83
CA ASN A 376 -18.92 -34.37 1.74
C ASN A 376 -20.32 -34.52 1.14
N CYS A 377 -20.46 -35.17 -0.03
CA CYS A 377 -21.70 -35.38 -0.76
C CYS A 377 -22.51 -34.08 -1.02
N ARG A 378 -21.83 -32.94 -1.12
CA ARG A 378 -22.44 -31.67 -1.51
C ARG A 378 -22.49 -31.58 -3.04
N PHE A 379 -23.70 -31.41 -3.60
CA PHE A 379 -23.91 -31.37 -5.05
C PHE A 379 -24.13 -29.93 -5.54
N ASN A 380 -23.37 -29.53 -6.56
CA ASN A 380 -23.48 -28.24 -7.24
C ASN A 380 -22.97 -28.34 -8.69
N VAL A 381 -23.05 -27.23 -9.45
CA VAL A 381 -22.66 -27.21 -10.87
C VAL A 381 -21.17 -27.56 -11.08
N LYS A 382 -20.27 -27.17 -10.15
CA LYS A 382 -18.84 -27.51 -10.25
C LYS A 382 -18.63 -29.01 -10.09
N VAL A 383 -19.28 -29.63 -9.10
CA VAL A 383 -19.28 -31.08 -8.89
C VAL A 383 -19.83 -31.82 -10.10
N TYR A 384 -20.95 -31.34 -10.66
CA TYR A 384 -21.51 -31.91 -11.89
C TYR A 384 -20.49 -31.92 -13.02
N ASN A 385 -19.92 -30.76 -13.36
CA ASN A 385 -18.97 -30.62 -14.46
C ASN A 385 -17.69 -31.46 -14.24
N TYR A 386 -17.19 -31.47 -12.99
CA TYR A 386 -16.00 -32.22 -12.66
C TYR A 386 -16.19 -33.73 -12.79
N ILE A 387 -17.28 -34.30 -12.28
CA ILE A 387 -17.61 -35.72 -12.40
C ILE A 387 -17.82 -36.12 -13.86
N MET A 388 -18.56 -35.32 -14.65
CA MET A 388 -18.74 -35.58 -16.06
C MET A 388 -17.43 -35.52 -16.84
N SER A 389 -16.48 -34.69 -16.45
CA SER A 389 -15.14 -34.69 -17.04
C SER A 389 -14.34 -35.95 -16.72
N LEU A 390 -14.46 -36.50 -15.51
CA LEU A 390 -13.84 -37.77 -15.12
C LEU A 390 -14.43 -38.94 -15.89
N VAL A 391 -15.74 -38.94 -16.10
CA VAL A 391 -16.42 -39.95 -16.97
C VAL A 391 -15.88 -39.88 -18.39
N LYS A 392 -15.79 -38.69 -18.96
CA LYS A 392 -15.27 -38.47 -20.33
C LYS A 392 -13.81 -38.89 -20.49
N SER A 393 -12.99 -38.69 -19.46
CA SER A 393 -11.55 -39.03 -19.49
C SER A 393 -11.25 -40.47 -19.03
N SER A 394 -12.27 -41.29 -18.75
CA SER A 394 -12.14 -42.67 -18.24
C SER A 394 -11.22 -42.77 -17.01
N SER A 395 -11.43 -41.85 -16.05
CA SER A 395 -10.62 -41.74 -14.84
C SER A 395 -11.43 -41.76 -13.54
N ILE A 396 -12.76 -42.00 -13.65
CA ILE A 396 -13.65 -41.93 -12.46
C ILE A 396 -13.39 -43.07 -11.48
N GLY A 397 -13.05 -44.26 -11.93
CA GLY A 397 -12.72 -45.39 -11.04
C GLY A 397 -11.48 -45.13 -10.20
N VAL A 398 -10.41 -44.59 -10.79
CA VAL A 398 -9.19 -44.20 -10.11
C VAL A 398 -9.43 -43.06 -9.14
N PHE A 399 -10.24 -42.06 -9.51
CA PHE A 399 -10.62 -40.94 -8.65
C PHE A 399 -11.35 -41.38 -7.38
N ILE A 400 -12.35 -42.27 -7.53
CA ILE A 400 -13.13 -42.84 -6.40
C ILE A 400 -12.20 -43.52 -5.39
N VAL A 401 -11.26 -44.33 -5.89
CA VAL A 401 -10.30 -45.03 -4.99
C VAL A 401 -9.33 -44.07 -4.34
N LYS A 402 -8.74 -43.13 -5.14
CA LYS A 402 -7.78 -42.14 -4.62
C LYS A 402 -8.33 -41.34 -3.43
N HIS A 403 -9.62 -41.02 -3.46
CA HIS A 403 -10.28 -40.21 -2.43
C HIS A 403 -11.16 -41.03 -1.46
N ASN A 404 -11.11 -42.38 -1.54
CA ASN A 404 -11.85 -43.30 -0.65
C ASN A 404 -13.34 -42.98 -0.56
N LEU A 405 -14.00 -42.77 -1.70
CA LEU A 405 -15.36 -42.24 -1.80
C LEU A 405 -16.45 -43.34 -1.56
N ASN A 406 -16.51 -43.93 -0.39
CA ASN A 406 -17.50 -44.95 -0.03
C ASN A 406 -18.98 -44.48 -0.18
N ASN A 407 -19.24 -43.19 0.00
CA ASN A 407 -20.57 -42.59 -0.10
C ASN A 407 -20.89 -42.04 -1.49
N PHE A 408 -20.08 -42.32 -2.51
CA PHE A 408 -20.23 -41.70 -3.85
C PHE A 408 -21.58 -42.05 -4.49
N GLY A 409 -22.20 -43.13 -4.09
CA GLY A 409 -23.58 -43.47 -4.49
C GLY A 409 -24.60 -42.37 -4.17
N GLN A 410 -24.42 -41.63 -3.08
CA GLN A 410 -25.25 -40.46 -2.75
C GLN A 410 -25.06 -39.35 -3.76
N VAL A 411 -23.83 -39.11 -4.21
CA VAL A 411 -23.51 -38.08 -5.20
C VAL A 411 -24.13 -38.43 -6.55
N ILE A 412 -24.03 -39.70 -6.97
CA ILE A 412 -24.60 -40.18 -8.24
C ILE A 412 -26.11 -39.93 -8.30
N LEU A 413 -26.84 -40.20 -7.24
CA LEU A 413 -28.30 -40.05 -7.22
C LEU A 413 -28.79 -38.57 -7.27
N ASN A 414 -27.92 -37.59 -7.15
CA ASN A 414 -28.25 -36.19 -7.41
C ASN A 414 -28.21 -35.78 -8.89
N PHE A 415 -27.70 -36.62 -9.77
CA PHE A 415 -27.73 -36.37 -11.22
C PHE A 415 -29.12 -36.76 -11.79
N GLU A 416 -29.39 -36.30 -13.03
CA GLU A 416 -30.52 -36.81 -13.78
C GLU A 416 -30.30 -38.29 -14.18
N ILE A 417 -31.34 -39.02 -14.39
CA ILE A 417 -31.28 -40.51 -14.59
C ILE A 417 -30.35 -40.91 -15.74
N LEU A 418 -30.29 -40.12 -16.79
CA LEU A 418 -29.42 -40.40 -17.92
C LEU A 418 -27.93 -40.33 -17.55
N GLN A 419 -27.54 -39.29 -16.82
CA GLN A 419 -26.18 -39.11 -16.33
C GLN A 419 -25.83 -40.10 -15.23
N GLN A 420 -26.80 -40.47 -14.35
CA GLN A 420 -26.61 -41.54 -13.36
C GLN A 420 -26.17 -42.83 -14.03
N ARG A 421 -26.88 -43.24 -15.10
CA ARG A 421 -26.55 -44.44 -15.88
C ARG A 421 -25.18 -44.32 -16.56
N GLN A 422 -24.84 -43.14 -17.14
CA GLN A 422 -23.53 -42.90 -17.73
C GLN A 422 -22.40 -43.02 -16.69
N ILE A 423 -22.56 -42.43 -15.51
CA ILE A 423 -21.58 -42.49 -14.45
C ILE A 423 -21.37 -43.91 -13.97
N LEU A 424 -22.47 -44.63 -13.70
CA LEU A 424 -22.40 -46.03 -13.19
C LEU A 424 -21.83 -46.98 -14.25
N SER A 425 -22.17 -46.80 -15.51
CA SER A 425 -21.58 -47.57 -16.63
C SER A 425 -20.06 -47.30 -16.78
N ALA A 426 -19.63 -46.04 -16.58
CA ALA A 426 -18.20 -45.72 -16.59
C ALA A 426 -17.49 -46.40 -15.41
N ILE A 427 -18.08 -46.33 -14.18
CA ILE A 427 -17.56 -47.05 -13.02
C ILE A 427 -17.46 -48.55 -13.30
N ASN A 428 -18.50 -49.19 -13.88
CA ASN A 428 -18.48 -50.61 -14.21
C ASN A 428 -17.38 -51.00 -15.21
N SER A 429 -17.06 -50.10 -16.16
CA SER A 429 -15.99 -50.34 -17.10
C SER A 429 -14.57 -50.09 -16.56
N GLU A 430 -14.44 -49.35 -15.48
CA GLU A 430 -13.16 -48.90 -14.97
C GLU A 430 -12.76 -49.50 -13.62
N PHE A 431 -13.71 -50.00 -12.80
CA PHE A 431 -13.42 -50.41 -11.44
C PHE A 431 -12.40 -51.55 -11.35
N GLU A 432 -12.33 -52.44 -12.32
CA GLU A 432 -11.32 -53.49 -12.36
C GLU A 432 -9.91 -52.96 -12.53
N LYS A 433 -9.74 -51.82 -13.21
CA LYS A 433 -8.44 -51.11 -13.33
C LYS A 433 -8.00 -50.45 -12.03
N ALA A 434 -8.96 -50.06 -11.23
CA ALA A 434 -8.75 -49.40 -9.91
C ALA A 434 -8.66 -50.40 -8.74
N THR A 435 -8.91 -51.67 -8.99
CA THR A 435 -8.84 -52.79 -8.06
C THR A 435 -7.77 -53.78 -8.53
N GLY A 436 -7.56 -54.88 -7.85
CA GLY A 436 -6.59 -55.93 -8.23
C GLY A 436 -5.29 -55.89 -7.43
N TRP A 437 -4.16 -56.24 -8.00
CA TRP A 437 -2.91 -56.39 -7.28
C TRP A 437 -2.52 -55.12 -6.51
N ASN A 438 -2.38 -55.18 -5.18
CA ASN A 438 -2.24 -54.08 -4.23
C ASN A 438 -3.51 -53.21 -4.02
N GLY A 439 -4.64 -53.53 -4.61
CA GLY A 439 -5.88 -52.77 -4.51
C GLY A 439 -7.08 -53.60 -4.02
N TRP A 440 -6.85 -54.72 -3.28
CA TRP A 440 -7.89 -55.60 -2.80
C TRP A 440 -8.97 -54.94 -1.93
N GLU A 441 -8.58 -53.94 -1.13
CA GLU A 441 -9.51 -53.17 -0.29
C GLU A 441 -10.41 -52.24 -1.09
N ASN A 442 -9.99 -51.86 -2.32
CA ASN A 442 -10.77 -50.97 -3.16
C ASN A 442 -12.08 -51.57 -3.63
N TYR A 443 -12.19 -52.91 -3.66
CA TYR A 443 -13.46 -53.60 -3.97
C TYR A 443 -14.56 -53.23 -2.95
N GLU A 444 -14.24 -52.96 -1.67
CA GLU A 444 -15.21 -52.58 -0.65
C GLU A 444 -15.83 -51.21 -0.93
N ILE A 445 -15.06 -50.26 -1.52
CA ILE A 445 -15.57 -48.95 -1.94
C ILE A 445 -16.67 -49.10 -2.98
N PHE A 446 -16.37 -49.87 -4.03
CA PHE A 446 -17.35 -50.11 -5.10
C PHE A 446 -18.54 -50.93 -4.64
N ALA A 447 -18.34 -51.87 -3.74
CA ALA A 447 -19.44 -52.61 -3.11
C ALA A 447 -20.38 -51.67 -2.30
N ASN A 448 -19.85 -50.73 -1.54
CA ASN A 448 -20.63 -49.74 -0.80
C ASN A 448 -21.45 -48.85 -1.76
N ILE A 449 -20.84 -48.37 -2.83
CA ILE A 449 -21.49 -47.53 -3.86
C ILE A 449 -22.64 -48.32 -4.47
N SER A 450 -22.39 -49.57 -4.89
CA SER A 450 -23.37 -50.44 -5.56
C SER A 450 -24.52 -50.81 -4.64
N TYR A 451 -24.22 -51.18 -3.39
CA TYR A 451 -25.22 -51.46 -2.37
C TYR A 451 -26.12 -50.25 -2.12
N TYR A 452 -25.55 -49.04 -2.02
CA TYR A 452 -26.33 -47.80 -1.82
C TYR A 452 -27.29 -47.57 -3.01
N ILE A 453 -26.83 -47.74 -4.24
CA ILE A 453 -27.62 -47.52 -5.46
C ILE A 453 -28.74 -48.56 -5.56
N ILE A 454 -28.49 -49.84 -5.25
CA ILE A 454 -29.51 -50.89 -5.28
C ILE A 454 -30.65 -50.58 -4.30
N LYS A 455 -30.32 -50.03 -3.13
CA LYS A 455 -31.32 -49.70 -2.10
C LYS A 455 -32.10 -48.42 -2.36
N ASN A 456 -31.48 -47.42 -2.99
CA ASN A 456 -32.04 -46.08 -3.04
C ASN A 456 -32.41 -45.58 -4.47
N SER A 457 -32.06 -46.29 -5.53
CA SER A 457 -32.49 -45.95 -6.88
C SER A 457 -33.83 -46.63 -7.22
N ASP A 458 -34.70 -45.95 -7.96
CA ASP A 458 -35.92 -46.57 -8.52
C ASP A 458 -35.72 -47.13 -9.93
N ASP A 459 -34.59 -46.86 -10.54
CA ASP A 459 -34.28 -47.25 -11.89
C ASP A 459 -33.75 -48.69 -11.99
N SER A 460 -34.47 -49.55 -12.72
CA SER A 460 -34.13 -50.96 -12.85
C SER A 460 -32.81 -51.23 -13.56
N ASN A 461 -32.41 -50.33 -14.52
CA ASN A 461 -31.16 -50.46 -15.23
C ASN A 461 -29.97 -50.10 -14.32
N MET A 462 -30.11 -49.05 -13.51
CA MET A 462 -29.12 -48.70 -12.48
C MET A 462 -28.93 -49.85 -11.47
N LYS A 463 -30.04 -50.47 -11.01
CA LYS A 463 -29.96 -51.60 -10.10
C LYS A 463 -29.28 -52.82 -10.72
N SER A 464 -29.49 -53.03 -12.03
CA SER A 464 -28.83 -54.14 -12.74
C SER A 464 -27.31 -53.93 -12.81
N ILE A 465 -26.86 -52.77 -13.24
CA ILE A 465 -25.42 -52.45 -13.33
C ILE A 465 -24.77 -52.51 -11.92
N ALA A 466 -25.42 -51.92 -10.90
CA ALA A 466 -24.91 -51.96 -9.54
C ALA A 466 -24.83 -53.39 -9.01
N MET A 467 -25.79 -54.27 -9.38
CA MET A 467 -25.76 -55.67 -8.97
C MET A 467 -24.60 -56.43 -9.60
N GLU A 468 -24.30 -56.18 -10.90
CA GLU A 468 -23.11 -56.77 -11.59
C GLU A 468 -21.81 -56.38 -10.83
N ILE A 469 -21.62 -55.10 -10.51
CA ILE A 469 -20.44 -54.62 -9.76
C ILE A 469 -20.40 -55.31 -8.38
N LEU A 470 -21.50 -55.34 -7.64
CA LEU A 470 -21.55 -55.93 -6.30
C LEU A 470 -21.22 -57.43 -6.32
N GLN A 471 -21.73 -58.19 -7.30
CA GLN A 471 -21.42 -59.63 -7.49
C GLN A 471 -19.92 -59.86 -7.71
N VAL A 472 -19.29 -59.06 -8.59
CA VAL A 472 -17.83 -59.16 -8.82
C VAL A 472 -17.06 -58.83 -7.52
N CYS A 473 -17.47 -57.79 -6.76
CA CYS A 473 -16.87 -57.45 -5.50
C CYS A 473 -17.03 -58.55 -4.45
N ALA A 474 -18.22 -59.20 -4.41
CA ALA A 474 -18.55 -60.28 -3.48
C ALA A 474 -17.71 -61.55 -3.71
N ASN A 475 -17.34 -61.83 -4.98
CA ASN A 475 -16.45 -62.95 -5.32
C ASN A 475 -15.02 -62.75 -4.74
N THR A 476 -14.66 -61.51 -4.42
CA THR A 476 -13.29 -61.16 -4.02
C THR A 476 -13.19 -60.77 -2.52
N ARG A 477 -14.24 -60.15 -1.94
CA ARG A 477 -14.23 -59.61 -0.56
C ARG A 477 -15.40 -60.12 0.23
N TYR A 478 -15.11 -60.73 1.42
CA TYR A 478 -16.14 -61.22 2.33
C TYR A 478 -17.13 -60.11 2.74
N TYR A 479 -16.64 -58.90 2.98
CA TYR A 479 -17.49 -57.77 3.27
C TYR A 479 -18.56 -57.51 2.17
N ALA A 480 -18.13 -57.50 0.93
CA ALA A 480 -19.06 -57.32 -0.19
C ALA A 480 -20.05 -58.50 -0.37
N ALA A 481 -19.61 -59.75 -0.06
CA ALA A 481 -20.49 -60.91 -0.03
C ALA A 481 -21.63 -60.76 0.99
N ARG A 482 -21.33 -60.23 2.18
CA ARG A 482 -22.38 -59.94 3.16
C ARG A 482 -23.39 -58.91 2.70
N LEU A 483 -22.92 -57.83 2.02
CA LEU A 483 -23.83 -56.83 1.43
C LEU A 483 -24.74 -57.45 0.34
N LEU A 484 -24.21 -58.38 -0.46
CA LEU A 484 -24.98 -59.07 -1.46
C LEU A 484 -26.06 -59.99 -0.83
N GLU A 485 -25.72 -60.79 0.21
CA GLU A 485 -26.67 -61.62 0.99
C GLU A 485 -27.81 -60.79 1.60
N GLU A 486 -27.47 -59.59 2.12
CA GLU A 486 -28.51 -58.67 2.64
C GLU A 486 -29.50 -58.24 1.55
N ILE A 487 -29.00 -57.86 0.35
CA ILE A 487 -29.85 -57.46 -0.79
C ILE A 487 -30.73 -58.63 -1.24
N GLU A 488 -30.19 -59.85 -1.31
CA GLU A 488 -30.93 -61.05 -1.74
C GLU A 488 -32.02 -61.40 -0.72
N SER A 489 -31.75 -61.27 0.61
CA SER A 489 -32.72 -61.48 1.66
C SER A 489 -33.90 -60.51 1.63
N LEU A 490 -33.71 -59.29 1.10
CA LEU A 490 -34.78 -58.30 0.97
C LEU A 490 -35.66 -58.52 -0.27
N ARG A 491 -35.26 -59.43 -1.21
CA ARG A 491 -35.98 -59.77 -2.43
C ARG A 491 -36.78 -61.06 -2.34
N GLY A 492 -36.53 -61.91 -1.33
CA GLY A 492 -37.31 -63.10 -1.00
C GLY A 492 -38.42 -62.80 -0.01
#